data_4fd343abd3641bf574de21ad28f857f0
#
_entry.id   4fd343abd3641bf574de21ad28f857f0
#
_cell.length_a   1.000
_cell.length_b   1.000
_cell.length_c   1.000
_cell.angle_alpha   90.00
_cell.angle_beta   90.00
_cell.angle_gamma   90.00
#
_symmetry.space_group_name_H-M   'P 1'
#
loop_
_entity.id
_entity.type
_entity.pdbx_description
1 polymer ?
#
loop_
_entity_poly.entity_id
_entity_poly.type
_entity_poly.pdbx_seq_one_letter_code
_entity_poly.pdbx_strand_id
1 'polypeptide(L)'
;ITLDVNEFEDYPDIVFDLCDELPENLNRKFDKIICIAILEHVYNPFKAVGNLKKMLKENGTIYGYVPYLYKYHAPNDLMFQDYFRFSKDALSYLFKDFHSIELFPVRGRISAPLNIVIPNILKKFIEKLNINLILDKISSDRINGIQCSGYNFIVKK
;
A
#
# COMPACT_ATOMS: atom_id res chain seq x y z
N ILE A 1 -12.39 -10.49 9.30
CA ILE A 1 -12.76 -10.92 7.94
C ILE A 1 -11.60 -10.58 7.04
N THR A 2 -11.12 -11.59 6.31
CA THR A 2 -10.05 -11.51 5.34
C THR A 2 -10.60 -11.62 3.92
N LEU A 3 -9.93 -10.99 2.97
CA LEU A 3 -10.30 -11.01 1.56
C LEU A 3 -9.03 -11.20 0.73
N ASP A 4 -9.06 -12.11 -0.23
CA ASP A 4 -8.00 -12.33 -1.21
C ASP A 4 -8.62 -12.73 -2.56
N VAL A 5 -7.85 -12.58 -3.63
CA VAL A 5 -8.23 -13.03 -4.97
C VAL A 5 -8.03 -14.53 -5.14
N ASN A 6 -7.11 -15.11 -4.38
CA ASN A 6 -6.79 -16.54 -4.40
C ASN A 6 -7.46 -17.26 -3.23
N GLU A 7 -7.86 -18.49 -3.47
CA GLU A 7 -8.40 -19.41 -2.46
C GLU A 7 -7.29 -20.34 -1.93
N PHE A 8 -7.21 -20.45 -0.62
CA PHE A 8 -6.32 -21.36 0.10
C PHE A 8 -7.17 -22.22 1.06
N GLU A 9 -6.60 -23.28 1.65
CA GLU A 9 -7.34 -24.28 2.44
C GLU A 9 -8.21 -23.66 3.56
N ASP A 10 -7.65 -22.72 4.34
CA ASP A 10 -8.34 -22.06 5.47
C ASP A 10 -8.39 -20.53 5.34
N TYR A 11 -8.17 -20.00 4.14
CA TYR A 11 -8.03 -18.56 3.89
C TYR A 11 -8.33 -18.25 2.43
N PRO A 12 -8.97 -17.12 2.09
CA PRO A 12 -9.57 -16.10 2.95
C PRO A 12 -11.02 -16.40 3.34
N ASP A 13 -11.62 -15.59 4.21
CA ASP A 13 -13.07 -15.63 4.49
C ASP A 13 -13.91 -15.33 3.24
N ILE A 14 -13.35 -14.50 2.33
CA ILE A 14 -14.01 -14.03 1.10
C ILE A 14 -13.02 -14.09 -0.05
N VAL A 15 -13.30 -14.90 -1.07
CA VAL A 15 -12.58 -14.87 -2.35
C VAL A 15 -13.22 -13.82 -3.25
N PHE A 16 -12.47 -12.76 -3.59
CA PHE A 16 -12.98 -11.68 -4.42
C PHE A 16 -11.85 -10.84 -5.02
N ASP A 17 -11.89 -10.63 -6.34
CA ASP A 17 -11.02 -9.66 -7.01
C ASP A 17 -11.58 -8.24 -6.84
N LEU A 18 -10.78 -7.35 -6.25
CA LEU A 18 -11.16 -5.94 -6.09
C LEU A 18 -11.42 -5.21 -7.41
N CYS A 19 -11.03 -5.78 -8.54
CA CYS A 19 -11.30 -5.24 -9.87
C CYS A 19 -12.60 -5.75 -10.50
N ASP A 20 -13.31 -6.68 -9.87
CA ASP A 20 -14.59 -7.20 -10.34
C ASP A 20 -15.80 -6.37 -9.90
N GLU A 21 -17.00 -6.78 -10.28
CA GLU A 21 -18.24 -6.18 -9.79
C GLU A 21 -18.47 -6.55 -8.33
N LEU A 22 -18.66 -5.54 -7.49
CA LEU A 22 -18.80 -5.73 -6.03
C LEU A 22 -20.08 -6.51 -5.71
N PRO A 23 -20.00 -7.66 -5.02
CA PRO A 23 -21.16 -8.36 -4.51
C PRO A 23 -21.97 -7.50 -3.53
N GLU A 24 -23.32 -7.55 -3.64
CA GLU A 24 -24.23 -6.74 -2.83
C GLU A 24 -24.01 -6.90 -1.31
N ASN A 25 -23.73 -8.12 -0.88
CA ASN A 25 -23.50 -8.46 0.54
C ASN A 25 -22.19 -7.88 1.11
N LEU A 26 -21.34 -7.28 0.29
CA LEU A 26 -20.12 -6.56 0.71
C LEU A 26 -20.34 -5.04 0.76
N ASN A 27 -21.42 -4.53 0.19
CA ASN A 27 -21.71 -3.10 0.17
C ASN A 27 -21.99 -2.58 1.59
N ARG A 28 -21.33 -1.47 1.97
CA ARG A 28 -21.46 -0.80 3.29
C ARG A 28 -21.34 -1.75 4.49
N LYS A 29 -20.45 -2.73 4.39
CA LYS A 29 -20.30 -3.79 5.40
C LYS A 29 -19.30 -3.43 6.49
N PHE A 30 -18.22 -2.70 6.17
CA PHE A 30 -17.06 -2.53 7.03
C PHE A 30 -16.94 -1.10 7.58
N ASP A 31 -16.60 -0.98 8.85
CA ASP A 31 -16.24 0.29 9.49
C ASP A 31 -14.79 0.67 9.19
N LYS A 32 -13.92 -0.35 9.08
CA LYS A 32 -12.49 -0.20 8.80
C LYS A 32 -12.03 -1.26 7.81
N ILE A 33 -11.15 -0.84 6.89
CA ILE A 33 -10.46 -1.73 5.95
C ILE A 33 -8.95 -1.54 6.12
N ILE A 34 -8.22 -2.65 6.14
CA ILE A 34 -6.76 -2.66 6.09
C ILE A 34 -6.35 -3.12 4.69
N CYS A 35 -5.60 -2.27 3.96
CA CYS A 35 -5.17 -2.50 2.58
C CYS A 35 -3.66 -2.25 2.47
N ILE A 36 -2.85 -3.27 2.79
CA ILE A 36 -1.39 -3.16 2.87
C ILE A 36 -0.76 -3.96 1.76
N ALA A 37 0.02 -3.31 0.89
CA ALA A 37 0.72 -3.94 -0.22
C ALA A 37 -0.24 -4.75 -1.13
N ILE A 38 -1.35 -4.13 -1.50
CA ILE A 38 -2.38 -4.71 -2.38
C ILE A 38 -2.52 -3.90 -3.67
N LEU A 39 -2.60 -2.57 -3.57
CA LEU A 39 -2.96 -1.72 -4.72
C LEU A 39 -1.92 -1.74 -5.85
N GLU A 40 -0.67 -2.03 -5.56
CA GLU A 40 0.38 -2.24 -6.55
C GLU A 40 0.19 -3.50 -7.39
N HIS A 41 -0.59 -4.46 -6.88
CA HIS A 41 -0.83 -5.77 -7.49
C HIS A 41 -2.17 -5.86 -8.22
N VAL A 42 -3.05 -4.86 -8.13
CA VAL A 42 -4.30 -4.84 -8.87
C VAL A 42 -4.12 -4.17 -10.24
N TYR A 43 -4.66 -4.76 -11.30
CA TYR A 43 -4.51 -4.22 -12.66
C TYR A 43 -5.34 -2.95 -12.92
N ASN A 44 -6.38 -2.71 -12.13
CA ASN A 44 -7.23 -1.51 -12.21
C ASN A 44 -7.43 -0.88 -10.83
N PRO A 45 -6.46 -0.06 -10.35
CA PRO A 45 -6.52 0.52 -9.01
C PRO A 45 -7.70 1.49 -8.81
N PHE A 46 -8.21 2.12 -9.87
CA PHE A 46 -9.40 2.98 -9.75
C PHE A 46 -10.66 2.18 -9.45
N LYS A 47 -10.85 1.03 -10.11
CA LYS A 47 -11.97 0.12 -9.84
C LYS A 47 -11.84 -0.46 -8.44
N ALA A 48 -10.66 -0.92 -8.05
CA ALA A 48 -10.38 -1.46 -6.73
C ALA A 48 -10.69 -0.44 -5.62
N VAL A 49 -10.20 0.79 -5.73
CA VAL A 49 -10.47 1.85 -4.75
C VAL A 49 -11.95 2.25 -4.73
N GLY A 50 -12.62 2.27 -5.87
CA GLY A 50 -14.07 2.46 -5.96
C GLY A 50 -14.85 1.37 -5.21
N ASN A 51 -14.43 0.12 -5.32
CA ASN A 51 -15.03 -1.00 -4.57
C ASN A 51 -14.72 -0.91 -3.07
N LEU A 52 -13.48 -0.60 -2.67
CA LEU A 52 -13.14 -0.34 -1.26
C LEU A 52 -14.02 0.77 -0.66
N LYS A 53 -14.29 1.84 -1.42
CA LYS A 53 -15.20 2.91 -0.99
C LYS A 53 -16.64 2.41 -0.78
N LYS A 54 -17.15 1.57 -1.71
CA LYS A 54 -18.50 0.98 -1.59
C LYS A 54 -18.59 0.02 -0.39
N MET A 55 -17.55 -0.76 -0.13
CA MET A 55 -17.49 -1.70 1.00
C MET A 55 -17.50 -1.00 2.36
N LEU A 56 -17.02 0.23 2.45
CA LEU A 56 -17.06 1.02 3.67
C LEU A 56 -18.46 1.53 3.99
N LYS A 57 -18.84 1.47 5.27
CA LYS A 57 -19.95 2.24 5.83
C LYS A 57 -19.66 3.74 5.73
N GLU A 58 -20.68 4.57 5.97
CA GLU A 58 -20.47 6.01 6.11
C GLU A 58 -19.50 6.31 7.26
N ASN A 59 -18.61 7.27 7.07
CA ASN A 59 -17.50 7.61 7.98
C ASN A 59 -16.47 6.48 8.20
N GLY A 60 -16.51 5.42 7.39
CA GLY A 60 -15.54 4.34 7.44
C GLY A 60 -14.15 4.78 7.01
N THR A 61 -13.13 4.02 7.43
CA THR A 61 -11.71 4.38 7.23
C THR A 61 -10.93 3.26 6.59
N ILE A 62 -10.06 3.59 5.63
CA ILE A 62 -9.05 2.67 5.09
C ILE A 62 -7.70 3.03 5.70
N TYR A 63 -7.00 2.04 6.19
CA TYR A 63 -5.59 2.10 6.59
C TYR A 63 -4.79 1.28 5.58
N GLY A 64 -3.77 1.86 5.00
CA GLY A 64 -3.03 1.13 3.98
C GLY A 64 -1.56 1.51 3.86
N TYR A 65 -0.89 0.75 3.00
CA TYR A 65 0.47 0.99 2.57
C TYR A 65 0.62 0.63 1.11
N VAL A 66 1.40 1.43 0.37
CA VAL A 66 1.84 1.11 -0.98
C VAL A 66 3.33 1.43 -1.15
N PRO A 67 4.09 0.62 -1.92
CA PRO A 67 5.47 0.92 -2.27
C PRO A 67 5.55 2.04 -3.32
N TYR A 68 6.63 2.84 -3.26
CA TYR A 68 7.01 3.79 -4.29
C TYR A 68 8.40 3.47 -4.82
N LEU A 69 9.47 3.79 -4.09
CA LEU A 69 10.81 3.39 -4.46
C LEU A 69 11.13 2.01 -3.88
N TYR A 70 10.71 0.98 -4.58
CA TYR A 70 10.81 -0.41 -4.14
C TYR A 70 11.13 -1.34 -5.32
N LYS A 71 11.83 -2.45 -5.05
CA LYS A 71 12.15 -3.45 -6.05
C LYS A 71 10.89 -4.16 -6.55
N TYR A 72 10.96 -4.72 -7.76
CA TYR A 72 9.96 -5.67 -8.26
C TYR A 72 9.84 -6.87 -7.31
N HIS A 73 8.63 -7.32 -7.00
CA HIS A 73 8.40 -8.36 -6.00
C HIS A 73 7.21 -9.29 -6.26
N ALA A 74 6.77 -9.40 -7.52
CA ALA A 74 5.84 -10.45 -7.88
C ALA A 74 6.51 -11.84 -7.73
N PRO A 75 5.77 -12.88 -7.27
CA PRO A 75 6.31 -14.23 -7.18
C PRO A 75 6.46 -14.87 -8.57
N ASN A 76 7.35 -15.88 -8.66
CA ASN A 76 7.63 -16.56 -9.92
C ASN A 76 6.47 -17.41 -10.43
N ASP A 77 5.57 -17.86 -9.56
CA ASP A 77 4.37 -18.63 -9.87
C ASP A 77 3.21 -17.77 -10.41
N LEU A 78 3.44 -16.45 -10.51
CA LEU A 78 2.48 -15.48 -11.05
C LEU A 78 1.11 -15.45 -10.34
N MET A 79 1.03 -15.87 -9.08
CA MET A 79 -0.19 -15.76 -8.27
C MET A 79 -0.72 -14.31 -8.23
N PHE A 80 0.17 -13.34 -8.35
CA PHE A 80 -0.15 -11.93 -8.55
C PHE A 80 0.95 -11.22 -9.36
N GLN A 81 0.61 -10.08 -9.95
CA GLN A 81 1.53 -9.25 -10.72
C GLN A 81 1.95 -8.02 -9.91
N ASP A 82 2.99 -7.33 -10.33
CA ASP A 82 3.51 -6.10 -9.71
C ASP A 82 3.40 -4.94 -10.71
N TYR A 83 2.21 -4.32 -10.78
CA TYR A 83 1.86 -3.37 -11.83
C TYR A 83 2.30 -1.94 -11.54
N PHE A 84 2.20 -1.47 -10.29
CA PHE A 84 2.25 -0.04 -9.99
C PHE A 84 3.24 0.34 -8.89
N ARG A 85 3.72 1.59 -9.01
CA ARG A 85 4.41 2.35 -7.96
C ARG A 85 3.74 3.69 -7.82
N PHE A 86 3.14 3.96 -6.67
CA PHE A 86 2.33 5.14 -6.47
C PHE A 86 3.15 6.28 -5.87
N SER A 87 3.24 7.40 -6.59
CA SER A 87 3.73 8.65 -6.04
C SER A 87 2.68 9.29 -5.12
N LYS A 88 3.08 10.33 -4.37
CA LYS A 88 2.17 11.12 -3.54
C LYS A 88 0.97 11.64 -4.33
N ASP A 89 1.23 12.20 -5.52
CA ASP A 89 0.18 12.80 -6.34
C ASP A 89 -0.73 11.73 -6.96
N ALA A 90 -0.18 10.56 -7.33
CA ALA A 90 -0.96 9.43 -7.80
C ALA A 90 -1.94 8.93 -6.74
N LEU A 91 -1.50 8.83 -5.47
CA LEU A 91 -2.39 8.45 -4.35
C LEU A 91 -3.46 9.52 -4.10
N SER A 92 -3.09 10.80 -4.08
CA SER A 92 -4.05 11.89 -3.91
C SER A 92 -5.12 11.87 -5.01
N TYR A 93 -4.74 11.58 -6.25
CA TYR A 93 -5.67 11.46 -7.36
C TYR A 93 -6.51 10.19 -7.29
N LEU A 94 -5.93 9.06 -6.90
CA LEU A 94 -6.63 7.78 -6.77
C LEU A 94 -7.75 7.83 -5.72
N PHE A 95 -7.50 8.53 -4.61
CA PHE A 95 -8.46 8.68 -3.51
C PHE A 95 -9.23 10.01 -3.52
N LYS A 96 -9.25 10.74 -4.64
CA LYS A 96 -9.86 12.09 -4.76
C LYS A 96 -11.35 12.16 -4.39
N ASP A 97 -12.06 11.05 -4.51
CA ASP A 97 -13.50 10.98 -4.22
C ASP A 97 -13.82 10.65 -2.75
N PHE A 98 -12.80 10.53 -1.90
CA PHE A 98 -12.95 10.36 -0.46
C PHE A 98 -12.96 11.73 0.25
N HIS A 99 -13.45 11.75 1.49
CA HIS A 99 -13.49 12.97 2.29
C HIS A 99 -12.07 13.50 2.59
N SER A 100 -11.17 12.63 2.96
CA SER A 100 -9.77 13.00 3.25
C SER A 100 -8.79 11.88 3.01
N ILE A 101 -7.55 12.25 2.70
CA ILE A 101 -6.40 11.36 2.66
C ILE A 101 -5.23 11.98 3.44
N GLU A 102 -4.63 11.20 4.31
CA GLU A 102 -3.40 11.52 5.02
C GLU A 102 -2.31 10.57 4.55
N LEU A 103 -1.15 11.10 4.13
CA LEU A 103 -0.02 10.34 3.60
C LEU A 103 1.20 10.48 4.50
N PHE A 104 1.76 9.34 4.93
CA PHE A 104 2.93 9.26 5.79
C PHE A 104 4.07 8.56 5.03
N PRO A 105 5.11 9.30 4.59
CA PRO A 105 6.21 8.69 3.84
C PRO A 105 7.00 7.73 4.73
N VAL A 106 7.37 6.60 4.15
CA VAL A 106 8.19 5.57 4.79
C VAL A 106 9.61 5.69 4.24
N ARG A 107 10.61 5.83 5.14
CA ARG A 107 12.02 6.09 4.81
C ARG A 107 12.22 7.43 4.08
N GLY A 108 13.45 7.90 4.02
CA GLY A 108 13.84 9.13 3.32
C GLY A 108 14.56 8.84 2.00
N ARG A 109 14.96 9.89 1.32
CA ARG A 109 15.58 9.81 -0.02
C ARG A 109 16.93 9.10 -0.05
N ILE A 110 17.64 8.99 1.08
CA ILE A 110 18.90 8.29 1.17
C ILE A 110 18.67 6.82 1.54
N SER A 111 17.86 6.55 2.57
CA SER A 111 17.63 5.19 3.05
C SER A 111 16.77 4.35 2.11
N ALA A 112 15.85 4.97 1.34
CA ALA A 112 15.01 4.25 0.39
C ALA A 112 15.80 3.58 -0.74
N PRO A 113 16.66 4.27 -1.52
CA PRO A 113 17.47 3.62 -2.56
C PRO A 113 18.51 2.66 -2.00
N LEU A 114 19.08 2.93 -0.82
CA LEU A 114 20.00 2.00 -0.17
C LEU A 114 19.39 0.62 0.02
N ASN A 115 18.11 0.53 0.35
CA ASN A 115 17.41 -0.74 0.47
C ASN A 115 17.27 -1.53 -0.83
N ILE A 116 17.36 -0.87 -1.97
CA ILE A 116 17.32 -1.54 -3.28
C ILE A 116 18.70 -2.06 -3.65
N VAL A 117 19.75 -1.28 -3.40
CA VAL A 117 21.11 -1.54 -3.88
C VAL A 117 21.90 -2.45 -2.94
N ILE A 118 21.67 -2.37 -1.64
CA ILE A 118 22.48 -3.07 -0.64
C ILE A 118 22.09 -4.56 -0.56
N PRO A 119 23.06 -5.50 -0.53
CA PRO A 119 22.81 -6.92 -0.29
C PRO A 119 22.12 -7.20 1.04
N ASN A 120 21.28 -8.25 1.09
CA ASN A 120 20.46 -8.57 2.27
C ASN A 120 21.25 -8.76 3.57
N ILE A 121 22.48 -9.29 3.49
CA ILE A 121 23.36 -9.45 4.65
C ILE A 121 23.69 -8.10 5.29
N LEU A 122 24.04 -7.11 4.46
CA LEU A 122 24.39 -5.77 4.92
C LEU A 122 23.18 -4.97 5.41
N LYS A 123 21.98 -5.27 4.88
CA LYS A 123 20.72 -4.67 5.37
C LYS A 123 20.48 -4.96 6.84
N LYS A 124 20.61 -6.22 7.24
CA LYS A 124 20.43 -6.64 8.65
C LYS A 124 21.36 -5.88 9.59
N PHE A 125 22.59 -5.62 9.17
CA PHE A 125 23.56 -4.85 9.95
C PHE A 125 23.17 -3.37 10.07
N ILE A 126 22.78 -2.76 8.95
CA ILE A 126 22.33 -1.36 8.89
C ILE A 126 21.07 -1.14 9.74
N GLU A 127 20.13 -2.08 9.70
CA GLU A 127 18.90 -2.05 10.51
C GLU A 127 19.22 -2.21 11.99
N LYS A 128 20.10 -3.15 12.37
CA LYS A 128 20.53 -3.38 13.76
C LYS A 128 21.17 -2.14 14.37
N LEU A 129 21.90 -1.36 13.60
CA LEU A 129 22.56 -0.12 14.03
C LEU A 129 21.70 1.13 13.88
N ASN A 130 20.44 1.00 13.45
CA ASN A 130 19.53 2.13 13.18
C ASN A 130 20.11 3.19 12.21
N ILE A 131 21.06 2.82 11.36
CA ILE A 131 21.69 3.72 10.39
C ILE A 131 20.66 4.38 9.48
N ASN A 132 19.61 3.66 9.10
CA ASN A 132 18.50 4.19 8.31
C ASN A 132 17.83 5.41 8.97
N LEU A 133 17.65 5.39 10.29
CA LEU A 133 17.06 6.51 11.03
C LEU A 133 17.98 7.74 11.05
N ILE A 134 19.29 7.51 11.12
CA ILE A 134 20.30 8.59 11.10
C ILE A 134 20.30 9.23 9.70
N LEU A 135 20.34 8.43 8.65
CA LEU A 135 20.33 8.89 7.26
C LEU A 135 19.03 9.67 6.95
N ASP A 136 17.88 9.19 7.42
CA ASP A 136 16.59 9.86 7.21
C ASP A 136 16.49 11.19 7.99
N LYS A 137 17.16 11.30 9.16
CA LYS A 137 17.25 12.57 9.89
C LYS A 137 18.12 13.60 9.17
N ILE A 138 19.22 13.17 8.55
CA ILE A 138 20.15 14.05 7.84
C ILE A 138 19.52 14.54 6.53
N SER A 139 18.71 13.73 5.86
CA SER A 139 18.18 14.05 4.53
C SER A 139 17.06 15.07 4.52
N SER A 140 16.50 15.47 5.65
CA SER A 140 15.36 16.42 5.82
C SER A 140 14.13 16.18 4.92
N ASP A 141 14.20 15.32 3.91
CA ASP A 141 13.14 15.03 2.94
C ASP A 141 11.97 14.21 3.49
N ARG A 142 12.09 13.71 4.71
CA ARG A 142 11.00 13.03 5.41
C ARG A 142 9.78 13.94 5.57
N ILE A 143 10.00 15.25 5.58
CA ILE A 143 8.95 16.27 5.71
C ILE A 143 8.20 16.46 4.39
N ASN A 144 8.88 16.39 3.26
CA ASN A 144 8.27 16.65 1.94
C ASN A 144 7.69 15.39 1.27
N GLY A 145 8.08 14.18 1.68
CA GLY A 145 7.51 12.91 1.25
C GLY A 145 7.59 12.61 -0.24
N ILE A 146 8.49 13.28 -0.98
CA ILE A 146 8.60 13.14 -2.44
C ILE A 146 9.45 11.93 -2.82
N GLN A 147 10.52 11.70 -2.05
CA GLN A 147 11.45 10.59 -2.29
C GLN A 147 11.50 9.67 -1.07
N CYS A 148 10.72 8.60 -1.10
CA CYS A 148 10.56 7.65 -0.01
C CYS A 148 10.41 6.23 -0.56
N SER A 149 10.46 5.20 0.30
CA SER A 149 10.27 3.82 -0.15
C SER A 149 8.80 3.47 -0.42
N GLY A 150 7.88 4.23 0.15
CA GLY A 150 6.44 4.04 0.02
C GLY A 150 5.68 4.97 0.95
N TYR A 151 4.37 4.82 0.98
CA TYR A 151 3.48 5.63 1.79
C TYR A 151 2.55 4.76 2.62
N ASN A 152 2.54 4.97 3.93
CA ASN A 152 1.37 4.61 4.72
C ASN A 152 0.29 5.68 4.46
N PHE A 153 -0.97 5.26 4.42
CA PHE A 153 -2.07 6.19 4.22
C PHE A 153 -3.26 5.89 5.12
N ILE A 154 -3.98 6.95 5.46
CA ILE A 154 -5.27 6.89 6.14
C ILE A 154 -6.26 7.64 5.27
N VAL A 155 -7.35 6.98 4.88
CA VAL A 155 -8.38 7.55 4.00
C VAL A 155 -9.73 7.43 4.68
N LYS A 156 -10.50 8.53 4.72
CA LYS A 156 -11.87 8.56 5.28
C LYS A 156 -12.91 8.73 4.17
N LYS A 157 -13.94 7.92 4.24
CA LYS A 157 -15.11 8.03 3.35
C LYS A 157 -15.97 9.22 3.70
#